data_817408466ee82a87389ff09ae7687097
#
_entry.id   817408466ee82a87389ff09ae7687097
#
_cell.length_a   1.000
_cell.length_b   1.000
_cell.length_c   1.000
_cell.angle_alpha   90.00
_cell.angle_beta   90.00
_cell.angle_gamma   90.00
#
_symmetry.space_group_name_H-M   'P 1'
#
loop_
_entity.id
_entity.type
_entity.pdbx_description
1 polymer ?
#
loop_
_entity_poly.entity_id
_entity_poly.type
_entity_poly.pdbx_seq_one_letter_code
_entity_poly.pdbx_strand_id
1 'polypeptide(L)'
;VELHPIMAGIVILSEGIFYYAFAMGMFANDYWWFWKSTVSNILPEALHSKFYDQLQVVLPGPGESYVMPIVAPIAGLMFTYASNIIFQFLHEQKDKKFLRETFGTYISPEVLDKMYEEKQAPTLGGVEGYHTAFFSDIQNFSTFSEVLEPEKMVALMNEYLTVMSKVILDNEGTLDKYIGDAIVAFYGAPVHVEDHEKKSCKTALEMQKALGDLRKKWESEADWPDIVYSMQHRIGLNSGKMVTGNMGSEMRMNYTMMGDTVNLAARLESSAKQYGVYNFVGENIYETAK
;
A
#
# COMPACT_ATOMS: atom_id res chain seq x y z
N VAL A 1 9.03 -19.30 -12.05
CA VAL A 1 8.12 -18.74 -13.07
C VAL A 1 6.71 -18.96 -12.55
N GLU A 2 6.12 -17.93 -11.96
CA GLU A 2 4.73 -17.99 -11.49
C GLU A 2 3.81 -17.89 -12.71
N LEU A 3 3.03 -18.93 -12.96
CA LEU A 3 2.00 -18.91 -13.99
C LEU A 3 0.86 -17.98 -13.54
N HIS A 4 0.50 -17.03 -14.40
CA HIS A 4 -0.69 -16.20 -14.17
C HIS A 4 -1.93 -17.10 -13.90
N PRO A 5 -2.85 -16.75 -12.96
CA PRO A 5 -3.99 -17.60 -12.58
C PRO A 5 -4.81 -18.12 -13.75
N ILE A 6 -5.01 -17.29 -14.79
CA ILE A 6 -5.71 -17.68 -16.01
C ILE A 6 -4.97 -18.78 -16.76
N MET A 7 -3.64 -18.68 -16.85
CA MET A 7 -2.81 -19.71 -17.50
C MET A 7 -2.81 -21.01 -16.70
N ALA A 8 -2.74 -20.94 -15.37
CA ALA A 8 -2.87 -22.10 -14.51
C ALA A 8 -4.24 -22.77 -14.68
N GLY A 9 -5.32 -22.00 -14.78
CA GLY A 9 -6.66 -22.51 -15.08
C GLY A 9 -6.76 -23.20 -16.44
N ILE A 10 -6.15 -22.63 -17.48
CA ILE A 10 -6.11 -23.21 -18.82
C ILE A 10 -5.34 -24.55 -18.82
N VAL A 11 -4.20 -24.62 -18.13
CA VAL A 11 -3.41 -25.85 -18.01
C VAL A 11 -4.22 -26.94 -17.31
N ILE A 12 -4.82 -26.64 -16.15
CA ILE A 12 -5.65 -27.60 -15.40
C ILE A 12 -6.85 -28.08 -16.20
N LEU A 13 -7.51 -27.17 -16.95
CA LEU A 13 -8.63 -27.53 -17.82
C LEU A 13 -8.18 -28.43 -18.98
N SER A 14 -7.03 -28.12 -19.59
CA SER A 14 -6.46 -28.93 -20.66
C SER A 14 -6.07 -30.33 -20.17
N GLU A 15 -5.48 -30.46 -18.98
CA GLU A 15 -5.17 -31.72 -18.33
C GLU A 15 -6.44 -32.53 -18.03
N GLY A 16 -7.50 -31.88 -17.54
CA GLY A 16 -8.79 -32.51 -17.31
C GLY A 16 -9.45 -33.03 -18.58
N ILE A 17 -9.44 -32.25 -19.67
CA ILE A 17 -9.94 -32.67 -20.98
C ILE A 17 -9.10 -33.80 -21.55
N PHE A 18 -7.77 -33.70 -21.45
CA PHE A 18 -6.87 -34.77 -21.89
C PHE A 18 -7.11 -36.06 -21.12
N TYR A 19 -7.21 -36.00 -19.79
CA TYR A 19 -7.53 -37.12 -18.94
C TYR A 19 -8.87 -37.78 -19.35
N TYR A 20 -9.91 -36.98 -19.56
CA TYR A 20 -11.22 -37.45 -19.97
C TYR A 20 -11.17 -38.12 -21.34
N ALA A 21 -10.57 -37.48 -22.33
CA ALA A 21 -10.44 -38.01 -23.70
C ALA A 21 -9.60 -39.31 -23.72
N PHE A 22 -8.49 -39.32 -22.97
CA PHE A 22 -7.63 -40.49 -22.83
C PHE A 22 -8.38 -41.65 -22.17
N ALA A 23 -9.07 -41.40 -21.08
CA ALA A 23 -9.85 -42.39 -20.38
C ALA A 23 -10.98 -42.96 -21.26
N MET A 24 -11.73 -42.11 -21.95
CA MET A 24 -12.77 -42.54 -22.91
C MET A 24 -12.19 -43.34 -24.08
N GLY A 25 -11.05 -42.92 -24.62
CA GLY A 25 -10.35 -43.63 -25.69
C GLY A 25 -9.88 -45.02 -25.25
N MET A 26 -9.37 -45.14 -24.03
CA MET A 26 -8.97 -46.43 -23.44
C MET A 26 -10.15 -47.38 -23.28
N PHE A 27 -11.30 -46.88 -22.83
CA PHE A 27 -12.51 -47.70 -22.64
C PHE A 27 -13.20 -48.05 -23.95
N ALA A 28 -13.24 -47.14 -24.94
CA ALA A 28 -13.91 -47.37 -26.21
C ALA A 28 -13.21 -48.36 -27.13
N ASN A 29 -11.89 -48.54 -27.00
CA ASN A 29 -11.06 -49.30 -27.95
C ASN A 29 -10.35 -50.51 -27.37
N ASP A 30 -10.69 -50.95 -26.16
CA ASP A 30 -10.11 -52.16 -25.52
C ASP A 30 -8.55 -52.18 -25.46
N TYR A 31 -7.95 -50.94 -25.28
CA TYR A 31 -6.48 -50.77 -25.25
C TYR A 31 -5.80 -51.30 -23.97
N TRP A 32 -6.52 -52.10 -23.15
CA TRP A 32 -6.01 -52.71 -21.94
C TRP A 32 -4.76 -53.57 -22.17
N TRP A 33 -4.72 -54.36 -23.25
CA TRP A 33 -3.57 -55.17 -23.62
C TRP A 33 -2.31 -54.33 -23.91
N PHE A 34 -2.48 -53.14 -24.48
CA PHE A 34 -1.36 -52.24 -24.77
C PHE A 34 -0.70 -51.76 -23.49
N TRP A 35 -1.48 -51.34 -22.51
CA TRP A 35 -0.96 -50.88 -21.22
C TRP A 35 -0.29 -52.00 -20.44
N LYS A 36 -0.83 -53.18 -20.45
CA LYS A 36 -0.24 -54.38 -19.84
C LYS A 36 1.14 -54.68 -20.43
N SER A 37 1.26 -54.63 -21.74
CA SER A 37 2.52 -54.82 -22.45
C SER A 37 3.52 -53.70 -22.17
N THR A 38 3.07 -52.43 -22.15
CA THR A 38 3.94 -51.27 -21.93
C THR A 38 4.47 -51.24 -20.50
N VAL A 39 3.64 -51.49 -19.52
CA VAL A 39 4.04 -51.49 -18.10
C VAL A 39 4.96 -52.67 -17.80
N SER A 40 4.75 -53.84 -18.40
CA SER A 40 5.65 -55.00 -18.24
C SER A 40 7.05 -54.76 -18.81
N ASN A 41 7.19 -53.86 -19.78
CA ASN A 41 8.48 -53.50 -20.36
C ASN A 41 9.22 -52.41 -19.60
N ILE A 42 8.53 -51.62 -18.76
CA ILE A 42 9.11 -50.49 -18.03
C ILE A 42 9.42 -50.83 -16.57
N LEU A 43 8.62 -51.69 -15.93
CA LEU A 43 8.77 -52.05 -14.52
C LEU A 43 9.66 -53.27 -14.32
N PRO A 44 10.54 -53.30 -13.31
CA PRO A 44 11.28 -54.52 -12.94
C PRO A 44 10.33 -55.67 -12.59
N GLU A 45 10.69 -56.92 -13.00
CA GLU A 45 9.87 -58.10 -12.78
C GLU A 45 9.40 -58.33 -11.34
N ALA A 46 10.21 -57.92 -10.35
CA ALA A 46 9.89 -58.01 -8.94
C ALA A 46 8.68 -57.13 -8.50
N LEU A 47 8.32 -56.12 -9.27
CA LEU A 47 7.20 -55.22 -8.99
C LEU A 47 5.96 -55.53 -9.83
N HIS A 48 6.05 -56.40 -10.84
CA HIS A 48 4.95 -56.73 -11.73
C HIS A 48 3.73 -57.31 -10.98
N SER A 49 3.94 -58.31 -10.10
CA SER A 49 2.82 -58.93 -9.38
C SER A 49 2.10 -57.92 -8.47
N LYS A 50 2.83 -57.13 -7.70
CA LYS A 50 2.23 -56.11 -6.83
C LYS A 50 1.51 -55.02 -7.59
N PHE A 51 2.04 -54.59 -8.73
CA PHE A 51 1.42 -53.55 -9.56
C PHE A 51 0.17 -54.07 -10.25
N TYR A 52 0.21 -55.28 -10.79
CA TYR A 52 -0.95 -55.91 -11.42
C TYR A 52 -2.05 -56.30 -10.43
N ASP A 53 -1.71 -56.76 -9.22
CA ASP A 53 -2.68 -57.03 -8.17
C ASP A 53 -3.42 -55.76 -7.73
N GLN A 54 -2.71 -54.64 -7.63
CA GLN A 54 -3.33 -53.35 -7.34
C GLN A 54 -4.17 -52.80 -8.51
N LEU A 55 -3.75 -53.03 -9.75
CA LEU A 55 -4.52 -52.63 -10.93
C LEU A 55 -5.77 -53.50 -11.17
N GLN A 56 -5.73 -54.81 -10.85
CA GLN A 56 -6.90 -55.69 -10.96
C GLN A 56 -8.02 -55.29 -9.98
N VAL A 57 -7.69 -54.67 -8.85
CA VAL A 57 -8.69 -54.12 -7.91
C VAL A 57 -9.40 -52.90 -8.49
N VAL A 58 -8.78 -52.21 -9.47
CA VAL A 58 -9.28 -50.95 -10.04
C VAL A 58 -9.87 -51.13 -11.44
N LEU A 59 -9.50 -52.19 -12.14
CA LEU A 59 -9.90 -52.39 -13.54
C LEU A 59 -10.80 -53.62 -13.69
N PRO A 60 -11.90 -53.55 -14.47
CA PRO A 60 -12.83 -54.62 -14.69
C PRO A 60 -12.28 -55.78 -15.52
N GLY A 61 -12.84 -56.97 -15.28
CA GLY A 61 -12.69 -58.06 -16.18
C GLY A 61 -13.41 -57.84 -17.52
N PRO A 62 -13.02 -58.58 -18.57
CA PRO A 62 -13.71 -58.52 -19.85
C PRO A 62 -15.20 -58.85 -19.68
N GLY A 63 -16.10 -57.93 -20.01
CA GLY A 63 -17.55 -58.06 -19.94
C GLY A 63 -18.25 -57.33 -18.79
N GLU A 64 -17.55 -56.68 -17.88
CA GLU A 64 -18.16 -55.89 -16.82
C GLU A 64 -18.33 -54.44 -17.24
N SER A 65 -19.52 -53.85 -16.99
CA SER A 65 -19.80 -52.43 -17.25
C SER A 65 -19.23 -51.60 -16.13
N TYR A 66 -18.32 -50.71 -16.45
CA TYR A 66 -17.73 -49.78 -15.47
C TYR A 66 -18.30 -48.40 -15.55
N VAL A 67 -18.69 -47.87 -14.41
CA VAL A 67 -18.89 -46.43 -14.22
C VAL A 67 -17.56 -45.84 -13.78
N MET A 68 -16.87 -45.18 -14.69
CA MET A 68 -15.63 -44.52 -14.38
C MET A 68 -15.89 -43.41 -13.35
N PRO A 69 -15.17 -43.36 -12.21
CA PRO A 69 -15.35 -42.30 -11.24
C PRO A 69 -14.73 -40.97 -11.75
N ILE A 70 -15.42 -40.34 -12.70
CA ILE A 70 -14.98 -39.05 -13.31
C ILE A 70 -15.09 -37.91 -12.30
N VAL A 71 -16.00 -38.02 -11.33
CA VAL A 71 -16.29 -36.96 -10.35
C VAL A 71 -15.09 -36.66 -9.45
N ALA A 72 -14.38 -37.66 -8.98
CA ALA A 72 -13.24 -37.47 -8.08
C ALA A 72 -12.06 -36.75 -8.73
N PRO A 73 -11.59 -37.08 -9.94
CA PRO A 73 -10.56 -36.28 -10.63
C PRO A 73 -10.98 -34.86 -10.93
N ILE A 74 -12.23 -34.65 -11.40
CA ILE A 74 -12.73 -33.27 -11.66
C ILE A 74 -12.81 -32.48 -10.37
N ALA A 75 -13.32 -33.05 -9.29
CA ALA A 75 -13.34 -32.37 -7.98
C ALA A 75 -11.93 -32.06 -7.48
N GLY A 76 -10.97 -32.95 -7.68
CA GLY A 76 -9.55 -32.73 -7.35
C GLY A 76 -8.95 -31.55 -8.13
N LEU A 77 -9.19 -31.47 -9.44
CA LEU A 77 -8.75 -30.37 -10.29
C LEU A 77 -9.38 -29.04 -9.87
N MET A 78 -10.70 -29.04 -9.60
CA MET A 78 -11.39 -27.83 -9.12
C MET A 78 -10.86 -27.36 -7.75
N PHE A 79 -10.60 -28.31 -6.84
CA PHE A 79 -10.04 -27.98 -5.52
C PHE A 79 -8.61 -27.41 -5.64
N THR A 80 -7.78 -28.00 -6.49
CA THR A 80 -6.41 -27.52 -6.74
C THR A 80 -6.43 -26.12 -7.35
N TYR A 81 -7.33 -25.86 -8.30
CA TYR A 81 -7.50 -24.54 -8.90
C TYR A 81 -7.96 -23.49 -7.88
N ALA A 82 -8.99 -23.84 -7.09
CA ALA A 82 -9.48 -22.95 -6.02
C ALA A 82 -8.39 -22.66 -4.97
N SER A 83 -7.64 -23.69 -4.56
CA SER A 83 -6.52 -23.53 -3.63
C SER A 83 -5.42 -22.63 -4.19
N ASN A 84 -5.11 -22.72 -5.48
CA ASN A 84 -4.13 -21.87 -6.14
C ASN A 84 -4.59 -20.41 -6.16
N ILE A 85 -5.86 -20.15 -6.51
CA ILE A 85 -6.42 -18.78 -6.48
C ILE A 85 -6.36 -18.19 -5.07
N ILE A 86 -6.77 -18.95 -4.05
CA ILE A 86 -6.72 -18.52 -2.65
C ILE A 86 -5.27 -18.22 -2.23
N PHE A 87 -4.34 -19.13 -2.57
CA PHE A 87 -2.92 -18.93 -2.24
C PHE A 87 -2.35 -17.67 -2.89
N GLN A 88 -2.61 -17.43 -4.17
CA GLN A 88 -2.16 -16.24 -4.88
C GLN A 88 -2.76 -14.97 -4.27
N PHE A 89 -4.07 -14.98 -3.97
CA PHE A 89 -4.72 -13.85 -3.32
C PHE A 89 -4.10 -13.53 -1.95
N LEU A 90 -3.86 -14.55 -1.12
CA LEU A 90 -3.23 -14.36 0.19
C LEU A 90 -1.77 -13.90 0.07
N HIS A 91 -1.05 -14.35 -0.95
CA HIS A 91 0.34 -13.94 -1.20
C HIS A 91 0.40 -12.47 -1.65
N GLU A 92 -0.45 -12.09 -2.59
CA GLU A 92 -0.57 -10.69 -3.04
C GLU A 92 -0.93 -9.73 -1.88
N GLN A 93 -1.83 -10.13 -0.99
CA GLN A 93 -2.17 -9.36 0.21
C GLN A 93 -0.99 -9.22 1.17
N LYS A 94 -0.19 -10.27 1.34
CA LYS A 94 1.02 -10.23 2.19
C LYS A 94 2.09 -9.31 1.60
N ASP A 95 2.31 -9.35 0.30
CA ASP A 95 3.30 -8.51 -0.37
C ASP A 95 2.91 -7.03 -0.28
N LYS A 96 1.63 -6.71 -0.54
CA LYS A 96 1.10 -5.35 -0.35
C LYS A 96 1.27 -4.87 1.10
N LYS A 97 0.94 -5.71 2.07
CA LYS A 97 1.10 -5.39 3.49
C LYS A 97 2.58 -5.18 3.85
N PHE A 98 3.47 -6.06 3.41
CA PHE A 98 4.91 -5.96 3.65
C PHE A 98 5.50 -4.66 3.06
N LEU A 99 5.14 -4.32 1.83
CA LEU A 99 5.56 -3.05 1.21
C LEU A 99 5.05 -1.85 2.00
N ARG A 100 3.78 -1.88 2.41
CA ARG A 100 3.17 -0.80 3.19
C ARG A 100 3.81 -0.64 4.58
N GLU A 101 4.12 -1.72 5.27
CA GLU A 101 4.79 -1.70 6.57
C GLU A 101 6.26 -1.27 6.47
N THR A 102 6.96 -1.70 5.42
CA THR A 102 8.39 -1.40 5.25
C THR A 102 8.63 0.01 4.72
N PHE A 103 7.87 0.43 3.72
CA PHE A 103 8.09 1.70 3.03
C PHE A 103 7.12 2.80 3.45
N GLY A 104 6.01 2.47 4.11
CA GLY A 104 5.02 3.46 4.55
C GLY A 104 5.52 4.47 5.56
N THR A 105 6.69 4.22 6.19
CA THR A 105 7.39 5.21 7.04
C THR A 105 8.25 6.18 6.24
N TYR A 106 8.58 5.88 4.98
CA TYR A 106 9.43 6.69 4.10
C TYR A 106 8.65 7.34 2.96
N ILE A 107 7.53 6.77 2.57
CA ILE A 107 6.68 7.20 1.46
C ILE A 107 5.26 7.26 1.99
N SER A 108 4.50 8.30 1.63
CA SER A 108 3.11 8.37 2.07
C SER A 108 2.30 7.15 1.60
N PRO A 109 1.39 6.63 2.43
CA PRO A 109 0.59 5.44 2.10
C PRO A 109 -0.17 5.57 0.77
N GLU A 110 -0.66 6.76 0.45
CA GLU A 110 -1.42 7.06 -0.76
C GLU A 110 -0.56 6.92 -2.02
N VAL A 111 0.70 7.38 -1.95
CA VAL A 111 1.67 7.23 -3.05
C VAL A 111 2.04 5.76 -3.23
N LEU A 112 2.24 5.04 -2.13
CA LEU A 112 2.57 3.61 -2.17
C LEU A 112 1.43 2.78 -2.75
N ASP A 113 0.18 3.04 -2.35
CA ASP A 113 -0.99 2.35 -2.87
C ASP A 113 -1.17 2.61 -4.38
N LYS A 114 -0.96 3.85 -4.84
CA LYS A 114 -0.98 4.18 -6.27
C LYS A 114 0.10 3.44 -7.06
N MET A 115 1.34 3.38 -6.56
CA MET A 115 2.43 2.62 -7.20
C MET A 115 2.09 1.12 -7.31
N TYR A 116 1.46 0.57 -6.27
CA TYR A 116 1.06 -0.84 -6.27
C TYR A 116 -0.07 -1.12 -7.28
N GLU A 117 -1.05 -0.23 -7.38
CA GLU A 117 -2.17 -0.37 -8.32
C GLU A 117 -1.72 -0.23 -9.77
N GLU A 118 -0.86 0.73 -10.08
CA GLU A 118 -0.36 0.96 -11.43
C GLU A 118 0.63 -0.13 -11.90
N LYS A 119 1.19 -0.92 -10.99
CA LYS A 119 2.21 -1.97 -11.27
C LYS A 119 3.37 -1.47 -12.15
N GLN A 120 3.66 -0.18 -12.07
CA GLN A 120 4.72 0.47 -12.82
C GLN A 120 5.74 1.09 -11.87
N ALA A 121 7.00 1.05 -12.27
CA ALA A 121 8.04 1.79 -11.55
C ALA A 121 7.74 3.29 -11.63
N PRO A 122 7.94 4.05 -10.53
CA PRO A 122 7.73 5.48 -10.55
C PRO A 122 8.63 6.15 -11.60
N THR A 123 8.05 6.99 -12.43
CA THR A 123 8.77 7.78 -13.44
C THR A 123 8.75 9.26 -13.03
N LEU A 124 9.78 10.00 -13.44
CA LEU A 124 9.80 11.44 -13.31
C LEU A 124 8.65 12.07 -14.10
N GLY A 125 7.94 13.00 -13.48
CA GLY A 125 6.85 13.72 -14.10
C GLY A 125 5.88 14.27 -13.08
N GLY A 126 5.04 15.20 -13.51
CA GLY A 126 4.01 15.79 -12.67
C GLY A 126 2.78 16.17 -13.49
N VAL A 127 1.66 16.28 -12.82
CA VAL A 127 0.37 16.67 -13.40
C VAL A 127 -0.09 17.95 -12.75
N GLU A 128 -0.50 18.94 -13.57
CA GLU A 128 -1.15 20.15 -13.05
C GLU A 128 -2.56 19.79 -12.54
N GLY A 129 -2.84 20.22 -11.33
CA GLY A 129 -4.14 20.07 -10.70
C GLY A 129 -4.46 21.23 -9.77
N TYR A 130 -5.70 21.28 -9.28
CA TYR A 130 -6.13 22.24 -8.26
C TYR A 130 -6.08 21.52 -6.90
N HIS A 131 -5.16 21.95 -6.04
CA HIS A 131 -4.83 21.31 -4.76
C HIS A 131 -4.62 22.34 -3.67
N THR A 132 -4.52 21.91 -2.42
CA THR A 132 -4.19 22.76 -1.28
C THR A 132 -2.79 22.42 -0.76
N ALA A 133 -1.89 23.41 -0.73
CA ALA A 133 -0.59 23.34 -0.09
C ALA A 133 -0.71 23.68 1.40
N PHE A 134 0.01 22.94 2.24
CA PHE A 134 0.00 23.04 3.69
C PHE A 134 1.43 23.11 4.22
N PHE A 135 1.77 24.17 4.95
CA PHE A 135 3.05 24.37 5.60
C PHE A 135 2.84 24.62 7.09
N SER A 136 3.62 23.97 7.93
CA SER A 136 3.63 24.19 9.37
C SER A 136 5.07 24.26 9.87
N ASP A 137 5.35 25.17 10.80
CA ASP A 137 6.68 25.40 11.38
C ASP A 137 6.58 25.75 12.86
N ILE A 138 7.53 25.29 13.69
CA ILE A 138 7.57 25.60 15.12
C ILE A 138 8.11 27.00 15.33
N GLN A 139 7.41 27.79 16.11
CA GLN A 139 7.84 29.15 16.41
C GLN A 139 9.11 29.17 17.28
N ASN A 140 10.15 29.89 16.81
CA ASN A 140 11.42 30.02 17.50
C ASN A 140 12.13 28.69 17.79
N PHE A 141 12.07 27.73 16.87
CA PHE A 141 12.69 26.40 17.03
C PHE A 141 14.18 26.47 17.38
N SER A 142 14.95 27.41 16.81
CA SER A 142 16.36 27.58 17.15
C SER A 142 16.62 27.75 18.66
N THR A 143 15.70 28.38 19.37
CA THR A 143 15.81 28.54 20.83
C THR A 143 15.67 27.21 21.57
N PHE A 144 14.82 26.30 21.08
CA PHE A 144 14.70 24.95 21.64
C PHE A 144 16.01 24.17 21.45
N SER A 145 16.66 24.28 20.29
CA SER A 145 17.92 23.61 19.99
C SER A 145 19.10 24.10 20.82
N GLU A 146 19.03 25.33 21.33
CA GLU A 146 20.05 25.89 22.23
C GLU A 146 19.88 25.44 23.71
N VAL A 147 18.66 25.11 24.12
CA VAL A 147 18.31 24.78 25.51
C VAL A 147 18.26 23.29 25.77
N LEU A 148 17.83 22.49 24.78
CA LEU A 148 17.65 21.06 24.94
C LEU A 148 18.91 20.27 24.58
N GLU A 149 19.21 19.26 25.36
CA GLU A 149 20.20 18.23 24.99
C GLU A 149 19.76 17.51 23.70
N PRO A 150 20.70 17.13 22.82
CA PRO A 150 20.39 16.55 21.51
C PRO A 150 19.42 15.37 21.55
N GLU A 151 19.58 14.48 22.54
CA GLU A 151 18.71 13.30 22.68
C GLU A 151 17.29 13.69 23.07
N LYS A 152 17.13 14.66 23.99
CA LYS A 152 15.82 15.21 24.36
C LYS A 152 15.17 15.97 23.19
N MET A 153 15.97 16.71 22.42
CA MET A 153 15.48 17.37 21.21
C MET A 153 14.89 16.38 20.20
N VAL A 154 15.61 15.29 19.91
CA VAL A 154 15.13 14.24 19.00
C VAL A 154 13.86 13.58 19.55
N ALA A 155 13.78 13.29 20.85
CA ALA A 155 12.60 12.71 21.47
C ALA A 155 11.38 13.63 21.36
N LEU A 156 11.54 14.93 21.66
CA LEU A 156 10.52 15.97 21.53
C LEU A 156 10.00 16.07 20.09
N MET A 157 10.93 16.17 19.13
CA MET A 157 10.59 16.28 17.71
C MET A 157 9.87 15.03 17.18
N ASN A 158 10.32 13.85 17.55
CA ASN A 158 9.67 12.61 17.11
C ASN A 158 8.23 12.52 17.65
N GLU A 159 7.99 12.93 18.89
CA GLU A 159 6.65 12.95 19.45
C GLU A 159 5.77 14.01 18.77
N TYR A 160 6.27 15.22 18.62
CA TYR A 160 5.58 16.31 17.93
C TYR A 160 5.22 15.91 16.49
N LEU A 161 6.20 15.49 15.69
CA LEU A 161 6.01 15.12 14.28
C LEU A 161 5.04 13.93 14.16
N THR A 162 5.11 12.95 15.06
CA THR A 162 4.19 11.79 15.07
C THR A 162 2.75 12.23 15.26
N VAL A 163 2.48 13.08 16.24
CA VAL A 163 1.12 13.54 16.54
C VAL A 163 0.60 14.43 15.42
N MET A 164 1.41 15.38 14.93
CA MET A 164 0.99 16.31 13.87
C MET A 164 0.77 15.61 12.54
N SER A 165 1.63 14.68 12.16
CA SER A 165 1.48 13.90 10.94
C SER A 165 0.24 13.02 10.98
N LYS A 166 -0.06 12.44 12.15
CA LYS A 166 -1.29 11.67 12.33
C LYS A 166 -2.53 12.53 12.06
N VAL A 167 -2.58 13.76 12.56
CA VAL A 167 -3.71 14.69 12.30
C VAL A 167 -3.85 15.00 10.82
N ILE A 168 -2.74 15.19 10.10
CA ILE A 168 -2.74 15.42 8.64
C ILE A 168 -3.31 14.21 7.90
N LEU A 169 -2.82 13.00 8.21
CA LEU A 169 -3.25 11.75 7.56
C LEU A 169 -4.70 11.39 7.90
N ASP A 170 -5.14 11.57 9.14
CA ASP A 170 -6.53 11.32 9.58
C ASP A 170 -7.53 12.25 8.85
N ASN A 171 -7.08 13.39 8.31
CA ASN A 171 -7.87 14.31 7.49
C ASN A 171 -7.57 14.18 5.98
N GLU A 172 -7.05 13.05 5.53
CA GLU A 172 -6.77 12.73 4.11
C GLU A 172 -5.72 13.66 3.47
N GLY A 173 -4.81 14.23 4.27
CA GLY A 173 -3.66 14.98 3.76
C GLY A 173 -2.53 14.04 3.35
N THR A 174 -1.82 14.40 2.30
CA THR A 174 -0.60 13.71 1.85
C THR A 174 0.61 14.39 2.46
N LEU A 175 1.39 13.65 3.24
CA LEU A 175 2.63 14.14 3.81
C LEU A 175 3.72 14.12 2.74
N ASP A 176 4.31 15.29 2.43
CA ASP A 176 5.42 15.39 1.48
C ASP A 176 6.77 15.13 2.17
N LYS A 177 7.15 15.98 3.10
CA LYS A 177 8.44 15.91 3.79
C LYS A 177 8.47 16.74 5.08
N TYR A 178 9.50 16.49 5.87
CA TYR A 178 9.91 17.38 6.94
C TYR A 178 11.12 18.20 6.49
N ILE A 179 11.15 19.49 6.86
CA ILE A 179 12.29 20.39 6.63
C ILE A 179 12.69 20.95 7.99
N GLY A 180 13.61 20.25 8.68
CA GLY A 180 13.88 20.54 10.09
C GLY A 180 12.65 20.26 10.95
N ASP A 181 12.11 21.30 11.56
CA ASP A 181 10.89 21.27 12.36
C ASP A 181 9.61 21.56 11.55
N ALA A 182 9.76 21.97 10.29
CA ALA A 182 8.64 22.24 9.42
C ALA A 182 8.03 20.97 8.83
N ILE A 183 6.70 20.93 8.75
CA ILE A 183 5.94 19.89 8.08
C ILE A 183 5.39 20.44 6.77
N VAL A 184 5.67 19.77 5.67
CA VAL A 184 5.13 20.08 4.35
C VAL A 184 4.16 18.97 3.94
N ALA A 185 2.94 19.37 3.62
CA ALA A 185 1.87 18.45 3.22
C ALA A 185 1.00 19.12 2.14
N PHE A 186 0.14 18.35 1.51
CA PHE A 186 -0.83 18.85 0.55
C PHE A 186 -2.08 17.96 0.51
N TYR A 187 -3.15 18.47 -0.13
CA TYR A 187 -4.44 17.80 -0.21
C TYR A 187 -4.91 17.77 -1.67
N GLY A 188 -5.56 16.67 -2.07
CA GLY A 188 -6.13 16.48 -3.39
C GLY A 188 -5.27 15.70 -4.39
N ALA A 189 -4.07 15.26 -3.99
CA ALA A 189 -3.19 14.38 -4.75
C ALA A 189 -2.41 13.46 -3.79
N PRO A 190 -1.97 12.26 -4.19
CA PRO A 190 -2.20 11.59 -5.48
C PRO A 190 -3.65 11.11 -5.65
N VAL A 191 -4.40 11.04 -4.56
CA VAL A 191 -5.81 10.68 -4.52
C VAL A 191 -6.65 11.96 -4.48
N HIS A 192 -7.72 12.00 -5.28
CA HIS A 192 -8.65 13.13 -5.25
C HIS A 192 -9.37 13.17 -3.89
N VAL A 193 -9.38 14.35 -3.28
CA VAL A 193 -10.04 14.59 -1.99
C VAL A 193 -11.07 15.69 -2.20
N GLU A 194 -12.33 15.36 -1.96
CA GLU A 194 -13.41 16.37 -2.01
C GLU A 194 -13.26 17.36 -0.83
N ASP A 195 -13.62 18.61 -1.07
CA ASP A 195 -13.53 19.70 -0.06
C ASP A 195 -12.14 19.82 0.59
N HIS A 196 -11.07 19.56 -0.16
CA HIS A 196 -9.71 19.56 0.35
C HIS A 196 -9.31 20.87 1.04
N GLU A 197 -9.87 22.02 0.65
CA GLU A 197 -9.67 23.30 1.32
C GLU A 197 -10.24 23.30 2.73
N LYS A 198 -11.47 22.80 2.91
CA LYS A 198 -12.12 22.72 4.24
C LYS A 198 -11.41 21.70 5.13
N LYS A 199 -11.00 20.56 4.56
CA LYS A 199 -10.24 19.54 5.29
C LYS A 199 -8.90 20.07 5.77
N SER A 200 -8.18 20.83 4.93
CA SER A 200 -6.92 21.46 5.33
C SER A 200 -7.10 22.50 6.45
N CYS A 201 -8.17 23.29 6.41
CA CYS A 201 -8.52 24.21 7.50
C CYS A 201 -8.84 23.45 8.80
N LYS A 202 -9.63 22.38 8.70
CA LYS A 202 -9.94 21.52 9.85
C LYS A 202 -8.66 20.94 10.44
N THR A 203 -7.75 20.43 9.60
CA THR A 203 -6.43 19.93 10.03
C THR A 203 -5.65 20.98 10.79
N ALA A 204 -5.59 22.21 10.29
CA ALA A 204 -4.89 23.31 10.97
C ALA A 204 -5.46 23.56 12.38
N LEU A 205 -6.78 23.55 12.54
CA LEU A 205 -7.41 23.73 13.84
C LEU A 205 -7.18 22.53 14.78
N GLU A 206 -7.26 21.32 14.26
CA GLU A 206 -6.99 20.10 15.02
C GLU A 206 -5.53 19.99 15.45
N MET A 207 -4.57 20.42 14.61
CA MET A 207 -3.16 20.49 14.97
C MET A 207 -2.92 21.47 16.10
N GLN A 208 -3.56 22.66 16.10
CA GLN A 208 -3.47 23.59 17.23
C GLN A 208 -3.98 22.97 18.54
N LYS A 209 -5.09 22.25 18.47
CA LYS A 209 -5.65 21.53 19.61
C LYS A 209 -4.70 20.43 20.09
N ALA A 210 -4.20 19.60 19.16
CA ALA A 210 -3.28 18.51 19.46
C ALA A 210 -1.98 19.02 20.11
N LEU A 211 -1.43 20.14 19.64
CA LEU A 211 -0.29 20.79 20.30
C LEU A 211 -0.63 21.24 21.71
N GLY A 212 -1.82 21.78 21.92
CA GLY A 212 -2.30 22.14 23.25
C GLY A 212 -2.37 20.93 24.20
N ASP A 213 -2.77 19.78 23.70
CA ASP A 213 -2.84 18.54 24.50
C ASP A 213 -1.43 17.97 24.75
N LEU A 214 -0.51 18.02 23.76
CA LEU A 214 0.91 17.69 23.96
C LEU A 214 1.56 18.56 25.03
N ARG A 215 1.35 19.86 25.02
CA ARG A 215 1.90 20.77 26.05
C ARG A 215 1.44 20.39 27.45
N LYS A 216 0.15 20.08 27.64
CA LYS A 216 -0.38 19.60 28.93
C LYS A 216 0.26 18.26 29.36
N LYS A 217 0.47 17.34 28.40
CA LYS A 217 1.16 16.10 28.64
C LYS A 217 2.60 16.35 29.13
N TRP A 218 3.38 17.13 28.40
CA TRP A 218 4.76 17.46 28.76
C TRP A 218 4.86 18.18 30.11
N GLU A 219 3.93 19.09 30.41
CA GLU A 219 3.85 19.75 31.71
C GLU A 219 3.57 18.74 32.84
N SER A 220 2.71 17.76 32.62
CA SER A 220 2.41 16.71 33.61
C SER A 220 3.56 15.73 33.83
N GLU A 221 4.42 15.51 32.83
CA GLU A 221 5.64 14.68 32.93
C GLU A 221 6.73 15.38 33.75
N ALA A 222 6.75 16.72 33.77
CA ALA A 222 7.71 17.57 34.48
C ALA A 222 9.19 17.25 34.16
N ASP A 223 9.49 16.70 32.98
CA ASP A 223 10.82 16.31 32.53
C ASP A 223 11.38 17.27 31.45
N TRP A 224 10.63 18.30 31.09
CA TRP A 224 10.96 19.24 30.03
C TRP A 224 11.24 20.64 30.57
N PRO A 225 12.12 21.42 29.91
CA PRO A 225 12.26 22.84 30.24
C PRO A 225 11.00 23.65 29.95
N ASP A 226 10.76 24.72 30.68
CA ASP A 226 9.56 25.59 30.60
C ASP A 226 9.24 26.06 29.18
N ILE A 227 10.25 26.23 28.33
CA ILE A 227 10.09 26.62 26.93
C ILE A 227 9.24 25.63 26.15
N VAL A 228 9.29 24.32 26.47
CA VAL A 228 8.53 23.26 25.80
C VAL A 228 7.03 23.40 26.10
N TYR A 229 6.67 23.78 27.32
CA TYR A 229 5.28 23.97 27.73
C TYR A 229 4.61 25.16 27.02
N SER A 230 5.41 26.07 26.46
CA SER A 230 4.93 27.24 25.70
C SER A 230 5.10 27.09 24.18
N MET A 231 5.47 25.90 23.70
CA MET A 231 5.65 25.64 22.26
C MET A 231 4.42 26.04 21.46
N GLN A 232 4.66 26.72 20.34
CA GLN A 232 3.65 27.15 19.37
C GLN A 232 4.10 26.76 17.99
N HIS A 233 3.17 26.50 17.08
CA HIS A 233 3.48 26.38 15.67
C HIS A 233 2.59 27.32 14.83
N ARG A 234 3.09 27.68 13.66
CA ARG A 234 2.36 28.45 12.66
C ARG A 234 2.02 27.55 11.50
N ILE A 235 0.88 27.82 10.87
CA ILE A 235 0.40 27.07 9.71
C ILE A 235 -0.01 28.04 8.62
N GLY A 236 0.49 27.80 7.40
CA GLY A 236 0.14 28.52 6.19
C GLY A 236 -0.53 27.60 5.17
N LEU A 237 -1.69 27.99 4.68
CA LEU A 237 -2.50 27.24 3.72
C LEU A 237 -2.80 28.06 2.48
N ASN A 238 -2.68 27.43 1.30
CA ASN A 238 -3.14 28.08 0.07
C ASN A 238 -3.60 27.06 -0.95
N SER A 239 -4.71 27.33 -1.62
CA SER A 239 -5.26 26.48 -2.68
C SER A 239 -5.13 27.14 -4.04
N GLY A 240 -4.90 26.34 -5.06
CA GLY A 240 -4.79 26.81 -6.44
C GLY A 240 -4.14 25.78 -7.34
N LYS A 241 -3.87 26.21 -8.57
CA LYS A 241 -3.15 25.38 -9.54
C LYS A 241 -1.71 25.18 -9.11
N MET A 242 -1.29 23.92 -9.10
CA MET A 242 0.07 23.49 -8.84
C MET A 242 0.35 22.17 -9.55
N VAL A 243 1.61 21.83 -9.74
CA VAL A 243 2.05 20.55 -10.28
C VAL A 243 2.36 19.62 -9.12
N THR A 244 1.77 18.42 -9.13
CA THR A 244 2.08 17.34 -8.18
C THR A 244 2.60 16.13 -8.94
N GLY A 245 3.61 15.44 -8.39
CA GLY A 245 4.18 14.26 -9.04
C GLY A 245 5.57 13.91 -8.54
N ASN A 246 6.20 12.95 -9.21
CA ASN A 246 7.57 12.52 -8.90
C ASN A 246 8.58 13.51 -9.47
N MET A 247 9.20 14.27 -8.61
CA MET A 247 10.19 15.30 -8.98
C MET A 247 11.54 15.00 -8.37
N GLY A 248 12.61 15.38 -9.07
CA GLY A 248 13.98 15.17 -8.63
C GLY A 248 14.86 14.63 -9.74
N SER A 249 15.68 13.63 -9.46
CA SER A 249 16.53 12.94 -10.43
C SER A 249 16.14 11.47 -10.56
N GLU A 250 16.63 10.79 -11.62
CA GLU A 250 16.44 9.33 -11.78
C GLU A 250 16.98 8.53 -10.57
N MET A 251 17.96 9.08 -9.84
CA MET A 251 18.55 8.44 -8.66
C MET A 251 17.76 8.70 -7.38
N ARG A 252 17.01 9.78 -7.31
CA ARG A 252 16.23 10.18 -6.14
C ARG A 252 15.03 11.01 -6.55
N MET A 253 13.87 10.44 -6.40
CA MET A 253 12.57 11.08 -6.65
C MET A 253 11.83 11.29 -5.34
N ASN A 254 11.09 12.40 -5.24
CA ASN A 254 10.11 12.64 -4.19
C ASN A 254 8.77 12.92 -4.86
N TYR A 255 7.70 12.35 -4.34
CA TYR A 255 6.35 12.77 -4.72
C TYR A 255 6.04 14.06 -3.98
N THR A 256 5.98 15.17 -4.70
CA THR A 256 5.93 16.52 -4.12
C THR A 256 5.09 17.47 -4.97
N MET A 257 4.93 18.70 -4.48
CA MET A 257 4.19 19.78 -5.15
C MET A 257 5.12 20.90 -5.55
N MET A 258 4.79 21.61 -6.65
CA MET A 258 5.54 22.77 -7.15
C MET A 258 4.61 23.81 -7.79
N GLY A 259 4.91 25.07 -7.60
CA GLY A 259 4.20 26.20 -8.21
C GLY A 259 4.13 27.43 -7.31
N ASP A 260 3.64 28.54 -7.88
CA ASP A 260 3.47 29.80 -7.12
C ASP A 260 2.48 29.64 -5.96
N THR A 261 1.45 28.83 -6.14
CA THR A 261 0.47 28.49 -5.10
C THR A 261 1.16 27.88 -3.86
N VAL A 262 2.16 27.01 -4.08
CA VAL A 262 2.96 26.37 -3.03
C VAL A 262 3.84 27.40 -2.32
N ASN A 263 4.53 28.25 -3.09
CA ASN A 263 5.37 29.32 -2.54
C ASN A 263 4.56 30.31 -1.71
N LEU A 264 3.31 30.58 -2.13
CA LEU A 264 2.43 31.46 -1.36
C LEU A 264 2.04 30.84 -0.01
N ALA A 265 1.73 29.53 0.04
CA ALA A 265 1.45 28.86 1.31
C ALA A 265 2.62 28.96 2.29
N ALA A 266 3.85 28.73 1.82
CA ALA A 266 5.05 28.89 2.65
C ALA A 266 5.25 30.34 3.14
N ARG A 267 4.96 31.33 2.27
CA ARG A 267 5.01 32.75 2.67
C ARG A 267 3.92 33.10 3.67
N LEU A 268 2.73 32.55 3.58
CA LEU A 268 1.66 32.75 4.55
C LEU A 268 2.07 32.22 5.92
N GLU A 269 2.66 31.01 5.99
CA GLU A 269 3.22 30.48 7.24
C GLU A 269 4.21 31.47 7.87
N SER A 270 5.23 31.85 7.11
CA SER A 270 6.30 32.77 7.60
C SER A 270 5.76 34.12 8.00
N SER A 271 4.78 34.66 7.25
CA SER A 271 4.17 35.95 7.50
C SER A 271 3.26 35.97 8.72
N ALA A 272 2.74 34.81 9.13
CA ALA A 272 1.86 34.66 10.29
C ALA A 272 2.49 35.26 11.57
N LYS A 273 3.82 35.19 11.67
CA LYS A 273 4.58 35.85 12.77
C LYS A 273 4.35 37.37 12.83
N GLN A 274 4.32 38.04 11.67
CA GLN A 274 4.17 39.49 11.61
C GLN A 274 2.76 39.98 12.00
N TYR A 275 1.76 39.11 11.72
CA TYR A 275 0.36 39.38 12.01
C TYR A 275 -0.08 38.84 13.38
N GLY A 276 0.79 38.14 14.11
CA GLY A 276 0.48 37.61 15.43
C GLY A 276 -0.58 36.50 15.40
N VAL A 277 -0.67 35.74 14.29
CA VAL A 277 -1.63 34.67 14.08
C VAL A 277 -0.92 33.32 13.96
N TYR A 278 -1.62 32.25 14.30
CA TYR A 278 -1.07 30.90 14.20
C TYR A 278 -1.49 30.16 12.93
N ASN A 279 -2.66 30.46 12.39
CA ASN A 279 -3.14 29.92 11.13
C ASN A 279 -3.38 31.03 10.14
N PHE A 280 -2.79 30.94 8.96
CA PHE A 280 -2.92 31.93 7.90
C PHE A 280 -3.33 31.25 6.59
N VAL A 281 -4.44 31.68 6.02
CA VAL A 281 -5.01 31.05 4.81
C VAL A 281 -5.00 32.04 3.64
N GLY A 282 -4.81 31.50 2.43
CA GLY A 282 -4.95 32.27 1.20
C GLY A 282 -6.41 32.59 0.86
N GLU A 283 -6.62 33.57 -0.01
CA GLU A 283 -7.93 34.07 -0.42
C GLU A 283 -8.84 32.94 -0.97
N ASN A 284 -8.29 32.06 -1.81
CA ASN A 284 -9.06 30.95 -2.40
C ASN A 284 -9.64 30.00 -1.33
N ILE A 285 -8.88 29.74 -0.28
CA ILE A 285 -9.37 28.92 0.84
C ILE A 285 -10.45 29.66 1.62
N TYR A 286 -10.24 30.96 1.88
CA TYR A 286 -11.23 31.75 2.60
C TYR A 286 -12.58 31.78 1.88
N GLU A 287 -12.59 31.95 0.55
CA GLU A 287 -13.83 31.99 -0.22
C GLU A 287 -14.53 30.61 -0.26
N THR A 288 -13.78 29.52 -0.24
CA THR A 288 -14.34 28.14 -0.28
C THR A 288 -14.78 27.64 1.10
N ALA A 289 -14.10 28.06 2.17
CA ALA A 289 -14.36 27.61 3.54
C ALA A 289 -15.34 28.49 4.33
N LYS A 290 -15.80 29.58 3.75
CA LYS A 290 -16.67 30.63 4.34
C LYS A 290 -18.06 30.15 4.72
#